data_c928f5dab63d034254932d1e2ec224d9
#
_entry.id   c928f5dab63d034254932d1e2ec224d9
#
_cell.length_a   1.000
_cell.length_b   1.000
_cell.length_c   1.000
_cell.angle_alpha   90.00
_cell.angle_beta   90.00
_cell.angle_gamma   90.00
#
_symmetry.space_group_name_H-M   'P 1'
#
loop_
_entity.id
_entity.type
_entity.pdbx_description
1 polymer ?
#
loop_
_entity_poly.entity_id
_entity_poly.type
_entity_poly.pdbx_seq_one_letter_code
_entity_poly.pdbx_strand_id
1 'polypeptide(L)'
;MEMLIVVAVIAVLAAIAIPVFSSSLHKSKVAADIANVRAYYAELQTEYILTGEYRAAISDDMWTSVTDTITHSDGTQTKLQAGRFSVIRTTEEAHGQEAGYQIHYFCNKGDHTQTFGANDKTGN
;
A
#
# COMPACT_ATOMS: atom_id res chain seq x y z
N MET A 1 -32.22 38.10 -10.62
CA MET A 1 -31.05 38.42 -11.49
C MET A 1 -29.72 38.10 -10.78
N GLU A 2 -29.51 38.56 -9.57
CA GLU A 2 -28.28 38.33 -8.82
C GLU A 2 -28.03 36.84 -8.47
N MET A 3 -29.06 36.07 -8.18
CA MET A 3 -28.98 34.63 -7.93
C MET A 3 -28.49 33.81 -9.12
N LEU A 4 -28.79 34.23 -10.36
CA LEU A 4 -28.34 33.56 -11.57
C LEU A 4 -26.82 33.66 -11.77
N ILE A 5 -26.22 34.78 -11.43
CA ILE A 5 -24.77 35.00 -11.52
C ILE A 5 -24.05 34.10 -10.50
N VAL A 6 -24.56 34.02 -9.29
CA VAL A 6 -23.99 33.17 -8.23
C VAL A 6 -24.01 31.69 -8.61
N VAL A 7 -25.11 31.21 -9.12
CA VAL A 7 -25.25 29.83 -9.60
C VAL A 7 -24.32 29.53 -10.78
N ALA A 8 -24.17 30.46 -11.70
CA ALA A 8 -23.26 30.34 -12.85
C ALA A 8 -21.79 30.25 -12.40
N VAL A 9 -21.37 31.07 -11.45
CA VAL A 9 -20.01 31.04 -10.88
C VAL A 9 -19.75 29.72 -10.17
N ILE A 10 -20.67 29.24 -9.35
CA ILE A 10 -20.55 27.94 -8.65
C ILE A 10 -20.45 26.80 -9.67
N ALA A 11 -21.23 26.79 -10.73
CA ALA A 11 -21.19 25.79 -11.78
C ALA A 11 -19.82 25.71 -12.48
N VAL A 12 -19.23 26.84 -12.81
CA VAL A 12 -17.89 26.94 -13.43
C VAL A 12 -16.81 26.44 -12.48
N LEU A 13 -16.85 26.86 -11.21
CA LEU A 13 -15.90 26.41 -10.20
C LEU A 13 -15.99 24.90 -9.95
N ALA A 14 -17.19 24.36 -9.87
CA ALA A 14 -17.42 22.92 -9.69
C ALA A 14 -16.92 22.12 -10.90
N ALA A 15 -17.10 22.60 -12.11
CA ALA A 15 -16.64 21.93 -13.32
C ALA A 15 -15.12 21.78 -13.38
N ILE A 16 -14.37 22.70 -12.79
CA ILE A 16 -12.90 22.66 -12.71
C ILE A 16 -12.46 21.82 -11.50
N ALA A 17 -13.11 21.99 -10.36
CA ALA A 17 -12.70 21.38 -9.09
C ALA A 17 -12.89 19.85 -9.04
N ILE A 18 -13.99 19.33 -9.62
CA ILE A 18 -14.33 17.91 -9.54
C ILE A 18 -13.28 17.00 -10.17
N PRO A 19 -12.81 17.18 -11.43
CA PRO A 19 -11.80 16.30 -12.01
C PRO A 19 -10.46 16.39 -11.31
N VAL A 20 -10.03 17.57 -10.86
CA VAL A 20 -8.78 17.78 -10.12
C VAL A 20 -8.85 17.09 -8.75
N PHE A 21 -9.97 17.24 -8.06
CA PHE A 21 -10.18 16.64 -6.74
C PHE A 21 -10.19 15.10 -6.81
N SER A 22 -10.81 14.52 -7.83
CA SER A 22 -10.84 13.06 -8.03
C SER A 22 -9.44 12.47 -8.19
N SER A 23 -8.58 13.10 -9.00
CA SER A 23 -7.18 12.69 -9.15
C SER A 23 -6.39 12.82 -7.86
N SER A 24 -6.54 13.92 -7.14
CA SER A 24 -5.88 14.16 -5.86
C SER A 24 -6.34 13.18 -4.78
N LEU A 25 -7.63 12.83 -4.78
CA LEU A 25 -8.19 11.84 -3.86
C LEU A 25 -7.61 10.45 -4.08
N HIS A 26 -7.44 10.03 -5.33
CA HIS A 26 -6.80 8.76 -5.65
C HIS A 26 -5.36 8.72 -5.15
N LYS A 27 -4.57 9.75 -5.43
CA LYS A 27 -3.18 9.87 -4.92
C LYS A 27 -3.11 9.84 -3.39
N SER A 28 -4.05 10.50 -2.73
CA SER A 28 -4.15 10.49 -1.26
C SER A 28 -4.45 9.09 -0.72
N LYS A 29 -5.36 8.36 -1.35
CA LYS A 29 -5.66 6.97 -0.97
C LYS A 29 -4.46 6.04 -1.18
N VAL A 30 -3.75 6.18 -2.29
CA VAL A 30 -2.51 5.42 -2.55
C VAL A 30 -1.45 5.74 -1.49
N ALA A 31 -1.25 7.01 -1.16
CA ALA A 31 -0.29 7.41 -0.13
C ALA A 31 -0.66 6.84 1.25
N ALA A 32 -1.94 6.82 1.61
CA ALA A 32 -2.41 6.22 2.84
C ALA A 32 -2.19 4.70 2.86
N ASP A 33 -2.48 4.02 1.77
CA ASP A 33 -2.25 2.58 1.62
C ASP A 33 -0.77 2.24 1.77
N ILE A 34 0.10 3.00 1.11
CA ILE A 34 1.56 2.82 1.21
C ILE A 34 2.03 3.04 2.65
N ALA A 35 1.52 4.04 3.35
CA ALA A 35 1.84 4.27 4.75
C ALA A 35 1.40 3.09 5.64
N ASN A 36 0.22 2.55 5.42
CA ASN A 36 -0.29 1.38 6.14
C ASN A 36 0.56 0.13 5.86
N VAL A 37 0.93 -0.11 4.62
CA VAL A 37 1.80 -1.23 4.23
C VAL A 37 3.19 -1.10 4.84
N ARG A 38 3.76 0.11 4.87
CA ARG A 38 5.05 0.36 5.55
C ARG A 38 4.98 0.14 7.06
N ALA A 39 3.89 0.55 7.69
CA ALA A 39 3.68 0.28 9.12
C ALA A 39 3.58 -1.22 9.40
N TYR A 40 2.89 -1.96 8.54
CA TYR A 40 2.81 -3.41 8.61
C TYR A 40 4.19 -4.08 8.43
N TYR A 41 4.99 -3.60 7.48
CA TYR A 41 6.36 -4.08 7.31
C TYR A 41 7.21 -3.87 8.58
N ALA A 42 7.10 -2.70 9.20
CA ALA A 42 7.80 -2.41 10.46
C ALA A 42 7.33 -3.32 11.61
N GLU A 43 6.03 -3.64 11.65
CA GLU A 43 5.46 -4.61 12.60
C GLU A 43 6.06 -6.01 12.41
N LEU A 44 6.13 -6.50 11.17
CA LEU A 44 6.73 -7.79 10.85
C LEU A 44 8.22 -7.86 11.22
N GLN A 45 8.96 -6.79 10.95
CA GLN A 45 10.38 -6.70 11.32
C GLN A 45 10.58 -6.68 12.83
N THR A 46 9.73 -5.96 13.55
CA THR A 46 9.78 -5.91 15.02
C THR A 46 9.48 -7.28 15.61
N GLU A 47 8.46 -7.97 15.11
CA GLU A 47 8.12 -9.32 15.54
C GLU A 47 9.28 -10.29 15.31
N TYR A 48 9.92 -10.24 14.15
CA TYR A 48 11.10 -11.06 13.84
C TYR A 48 12.28 -10.76 14.78
N ILE A 49 12.55 -9.49 15.06
CA ILE A 49 13.64 -9.11 15.98
C ILE A 49 13.39 -9.64 17.40
N LEU A 50 12.14 -9.62 17.84
CA LEU A 50 11.76 -10.05 19.19
C LEU A 50 11.72 -11.59 19.34
N THR A 51 11.27 -12.30 18.32
CA THR A 51 11.04 -13.76 18.39
C THR A 51 12.16 -14.58 17.72
N GLY A 52 12.87 -13.99 16.75
CA GLY A 52 13.83 -14.69 15.90
C GLY A 52 13.19 -15.57 14.83
N GLU A 53 11.87 -15.54 14.71
CA GLU A 53 11.12 -16.39 13.77
C GLU A 53 10.25 -15.55 12.84
N TYR A 54 10.13 -16.01 11.58
CA TYR A 54 9.20 -15.42 10.63
C TYR A 54 7.77 -15.83 10.92
N ARG A 55 6.81 -14.94 10.69
CA ARG A 55 5.39 -15.22 10.85
C ARG A 55 4.96 -16.39 9.95
N ALA A 56 4.45 -17.46 10.53
CA ALA A 56 4.12 -18.70 9.82
C ALA A 56 3.04 -18.54 8.75
N ALA A 57 2.16 -17.54 8.91
CA ALA A 57 1.10 -17.26 7.94
C ALA A 57 1.59 -16.63 6.63
N ILE A 58 2.86 -16.20 6.56
CA ILE A 58 3.44 -15.58 5.37
C ILE A 58 4.17 -16.65 4.55
N SER A 59 3.74 -16.79 3.30
CA SER A 59 4.27 -17.74 2.34
C SER A 59 5.54 -17.23 1.65
N ASP A 60 6.30 -18.15 1.07
CA ASP A 60 7.41 -17.86 0.16
C ASP A 60 6.92 -17.50 -1.25
N ASP A 61 5.65 -17.72 -1.54
CA ASP A 61 5.04 -17.50 -2.86
C ASP A 61 4.28 -16.17 -2.90
N MET A 62 4.74 -15.27 -3.74
CA MET A 62 4.17 -13.93 -3.92
C MET A 62 2.74 -13.95 -4.46
N TRP A 63 2.41 -14.91 -5.30
CA TRP A 63 1.12 -14.92 -6.00
C TRP A 63 -0.04 -15.46 -5.16
N THR A 64 0.25 -16.27 -4.18
CA THR A 64 -0.76 -16.86 -3.29
C THR A 64 -1.16 -15.93 -2.14
N SER A 65 -0.40 -14.89 -1.88
CA SER A 65 -0.57 -14.00 -0.72
C SER A 65 -1.09 -12.60 -1.06
N VAL A 66 -1.57 -12.37 -2.29
CA VAL A 66 -2.09 -11.06 -2.69
C VAL A 66 -3.43 -10.76 -2.00
N THR A 67 -3.48 -9.71 -1.21
CA THR A 67 -4.67 -9.30 -0.45
C THR A 67 -4.80 -7.78 -0.38
N ASP A 68 -6.00 -7.30 -0.11
CA ASP A 68 -6.28 -5.89 0.17
C ASP A 68 -6.43 -5.60 1.68
N THR A 69 -6.27 -6.62 2.51
CA THR A 69 -6.49 -6.51 3.95
C THR A 69 -5.23 -6.89 4.73
N ILE A 70 -4.75 -5.96 5.54
CA ILE A 70 -3.66 -6.18 6.49
C ILE A 70 -4.25 -6.79 7.76
N THR A 71 -3.72 -7.93 8.20
CA THR A 71 -4.05 -8.51 9.51
C THR A 71 -2.87 -8.31 10.45
N HIS A 72 -3.08 -7.51 11.48
CA HIS A 72 -2.08 -7.20 12.49
C HIS A 72 -1.89 -8.34 13.50
N SER A 73 -0.82 -8.28 14.28
CA SER A 73 -0.50 -9.29 15.29
C SER A 73 -1.55 -9.38 16.41
N ASP A 74 -2.26 -8.29 16.69
CA ASP A 74 -3.36 -8.23 17.66
C ASP A 74 -4.71 -8.74 17.10
N GLY A 75 -4.75 -9.16 15.84
CA GLY A 75 -5.95 -9.63 15.15
C GLY A 75 -6.79 -8.52 14.52
N THR A 76 -6.42 -7.25 14.67
CA THR A 76 -7.11 -6.15 13.99
C THR A 76 -6.82 -6.20 12.50
N GLN A 77 -7.77 -5.67 11.71
CA GLN A 77 -7.67 -5.66 10.25
C GLN A 77 -7.77 -4.24 9.71
N THR A 78 -6.88 -3.92 8.79
CA THR A 78 -6.88 -2.66 8.04
C THR A 78 -7.03 -2.96 6.55
N LYS A 79 -8.11 -2.45 5.94
CA LYS A 79 -8.36 -2.62 4.51
C LYS A 79 -7.74 -1.48 3.71
N LEU A 80 -7.02 -1.82 2.65
CA LEU A 80 -6.49 -0.85 1.70
C LEU A 80 -7.62 -0.26 0.83
N GLN A 81 -7.47 1.00 0.44
CA GLN A 81 -8.51 1.74 -0.28
C GLN A 81 -8.30 1.81 -1.79
N ALA A 82 -7.05 1.79 -2.24
CA ALA A 82 -6.70 2.02 -3.63
C ALA A 82 -5.88 0.90 -4.27
N GLY A 83 -5.51 -0.13 -3.50
CA GLY A 83 -4.65 -1.17 -4.01
C GLY A 83 -4.71 -2.48 -3.23
N ARG A 84 -3.75 -3.32 -3.56
CA ARG A 84 -3.51 -4.63 -2.94
C ARG A 84 -2.03 -4.76 -2.64
N PHE A 85 -1.68 -5.65 -1.75
CA PHE A 85 -0.29 -5.95 -1.47
C PHE A 85 -0.06 -7.45 -1.37
N SER A 86 1.19 -7.84 -1.53
CA SER A 86 1.67 -9.18 -1.29
C SER A 86 2.86 -9.12 -0.35
N VAL A 87 2.92 -10.03 0.60
CA VAL A 87 4.06 -10.20 1.48
C VAL A 87 4.65 -11.57 1.25
N ILE A 88 5.95 -11.61 1.01
CA ILE A 88 6.70 -12.86 0.93
C ILE A 88 7.83 -12.84 1.95
N ARG A 89 8.23 -14.02 2.39
CA ARG A 89 9.44 -14.23 3.17
C ARG A 89 10.49 -14.96 2.34
N THR A 90 11.71 -14.52 2.42
CA THR A 90 12.86 -15.22 1.86
C THR A 90 13.68 -15.75 3.03
N THR A 91 13.74 -17.06 3.19
CA THR A 91 14.40 -17.71 4.34
C THR A 91 15.83 -18.07 4.09
N GLU A 92 16.28 -18.07 2.84
CA GLU A 92 17.64 -18.40 2.44
C GLU A 92 18.17 -17.37 1.44
N GLU A 93 19.48 -17.21 1.41
CA GLU A 93 20.19 -16.48 0.35
C GLU A 93 20.17 -17.27 -0.98
N ALA A 94 18.98 -17.56 -1.47
CA ALA A 94 18.82 -18.23 -2.74
C ALA A 94 19.04 -17.22 -3.87
N HIS A 95 19.95 -17.51 -4.79
CA HIS A 95 20.18 -16.72 -6.01
C HIS A 95 20.67 -15.28 -5.77
N GLY A 96 21.40 -15.03 -4.68
CA GLY A 96 21.91 -13.70 -4.33
C GLY A 96 20.85 -12.77 -3.75
N GLN A 97 19.78 -13.34 -3.22
CA GLN A 97 18.72 -12.61 -2.49
C GLN A 97 19.01 -12.63 -0.99
N GLU A 98 18.76 -11.49 -0.34
CA GLU A 98 18.87 -11.38 1.10
C GLU A 98 17.67 -12.03 1.80
N ALA A 99 17.92 -12.73 2.93
CA ALA A 99 16.82 -13.25 3.75
C ALA A 99 16.03 -12.11 4.41
N GLY A 100 14.72 -12.23 4.47
CA GLY A 100 13.86 -11.24 5.08
C GLY A 100 12.45 -11.18 4.49
N TYR A 101 11.70 -10.20 4.95
CA TYR A 101 10.39 -9.90 4.36
C TYR A 101 10.53 -8.97 3.17
N GLN A 102 9.74 -9.22 2.15
CA GLN A 102 9.56 -8.33 1.01
C GLN A 102 8.07 -8.08 0.82
N ILE A 103 7.69 -6.83 0.65
CA ILE A 103 6.31 -6.43 0.40
C ILE A 103 6.21 -5.74 -0.95
N HIS A 104 5.25 -6.17 -1.75
CA HIS A 104 4.89 -5.55 -3.01
C HIS A 104 3.51 -4.91 -2.89
N TYR A 105 3.41 -3.64 -3.17
CA TYR A 105 2.15 -2.92 -3.26
C TYR A 105 1.77 -2.69 -4.73
N PHE A 106 0.51 -2.95 -5.05
CA PHE A 106 -0.07 -2.79 -6.39
C PHE A 106 -1.30 -1.88 -6.33
N CYS A 107 -1.23 -0.74 -7.00
CA CYS A 107 -2.40 0.11 -7.17
C CYS A 107 -3.42 -0.53 -8.11
N ASN A 108 -4.72 -0.38 -7.83
CA ASN A 108 -5.79 -0.92 -8.66
C ASN A 108 -5.83 -0.31 -10.07
N LYS A 109 -5.31 0.91 -10.24
CA LYS A 109 -5.17 1.56 -11.56
C LYS A 109 -3.87 1.19 -12.28
N GLY A 110 -2.96 0.47 -11.63
CA GLY A 110 -1.70 0.02 -12.22
C GLY A 110 -0.61 1.09 -12.38
N ASP A 111 -0.85 2.31 -11.92
CA ASP A 111 0.06 3.45 -12.08
C ASP A 111 1.03 3.66 -10.90
N HIS A 112 0.79 2.98 -9.78
CA HIS A 112 1.62 3.08 -8.58
C HIS A 112 1.94 1.68 -8.04
N THR A 113 3.17 1.26 -8.21
CA THR A 113 3.67 0.00 -7.66
C THR A 113 4.90 0.29 -6.84
N GLN A 114 4.98 -0.25 -5.64
CA GLN A 114 6.15 -0.10 -4.77
C GLN A 114 6.53 -1.42 -4.12
N THR A 115 7.83 -1.61 -3.96
CA THR A 115 8.43 -2.78 -3.29
C THR A 115 9.26 -2.29 -2.12
N PHE A 116 9.14 -2.96 -0.98
CA PHE A 116 9.90 -2.67 0.22
C PHE A 116 10.55 -3.94 0.77
N GLY A 117 11.66 -3.79 1.48
CA GLY A 117 12.27 -4.86 2.23
C GLY A 117 13.43 -5.54 1.55
N ALA A 118 13.67 -6.80 1.88
CA ALA A 118 14.78 -7.57 1.34
C ALA A 118 14.75 -7.57 -0.19
N ASN A 119 15.90 -7.31 -0.81
CA ASN A 119 16.05 -7.20 -2.26
C ASN A 119 15.32 -6.02 -2.94
N ASP A 120 14.94 -5.01 -2.19
CA ASP A 120 14.48 -3.76 -2.80
C ASP A 120 15.66 -3.09 -3.54
N LYS A 121 15.81 -3.44 -4.83
CA LYS A 121 16.77 -2.81 -5.72
C LYS A 121 16.30 -1.46 -6.27
N THR A 122 15.08 -1.07 -5.93
CA THR A 122 14.51 0.23 -6.28
C THR A 122 14.81 1.30 -5.23
N GLY A 123 15.64 0.96 -4.25
CA GLY A 123 16.04 1.86 -3.18
C GLY A 123 16.75 3.11 -3.69
N ASN A 124 15.96 4.07 -4.01
CA ASN A 124 16.34 5.47 -4.07
C ASN A 124 15.57 6.19 -2.99
#